data_e58d87dad6d62b6a98083b3c784b565b
#
_entry.id   e58d87dad6d62b6a98083b3c784b565b
#
_cell.length_a   1.000
_cell.length_b   1.000
_cell.length_c   1.000
_cell.angle_alpha   90.00
_cell.angle_beta   90.00
_cell.angle_gamma   90.00
#
_symmetry.space_group_name_H-M   'P 1'
#
loop_
_entity.id
_entity.type
_entity.pdbx_description
1 polymer ?
#
loop_
_entity_poly.entity_id
_entity_poly.type
_entity_poly.pdbx_seq_one_letter_code
_entity_poly.pdbx_strand_id
1 'polypeptide(L)'
;MSLEPDFIAQKGAIEELIKNAGHKCTFPPKFHCELNFIERYWGAAKKNLRENCDYSWQGLQKAVPESLESVPLITIRRFSRKCWRYMDLYRKGINGKLAEYAVKKYKSHRRIPDEVIEELNKIRIN
;
A
#
# COMPACT_ATOMS: atom_id res chain seq x y z
N MET A 1 -9.02 23.62 20.68
CA MET A 1 -10.34 23.22 20.17
C MET A 1 -10.59 21.81 20.65
N SER A 2 -11.51 21.62 21.61
CA SER A 2 -11.98 20.29 22.00
C SER A 2 -12.82 19.76 20.81
N LEU A 3 -12.40 18.62 20.26
CA LEU A 3 -13.20 17.90 19.26
C LEU A 3 -14.42 17.34 20.01
N GLU A 4 -15.62 17.82 19.66
CA GLU A 4 -16.86 17.30 20.22
C GLU A 4 -16.96 15.78 19.95
N PRO A 5 -17.37 14.97 20.94
CA PRO A 5 -17.40 13.51 20.82
C PRO A 5 -18.27 12.99 19.66
N ASP A 6 -19.35 13.69 19.33
CA ASP A 6 -20.23 13.41 18.20
C ASP A 6 -19.54 13.59 16.86
N PHE A 7 -18.67 14.60 16.73
CA PHE A 7 -17.87 14.85 15.53
C PHE A 7 -16.81 13.75 15.30
N ILE A 8 -16.21 13.24 16.38
CA ILE A 8 -15.25 12.12 16.31
C ILE A 8 -15.95 10.82 15.92
N ALA A 9 -17.19 10.62 16.39
CA ALA A 9 -17.97 9.43 16.10
C ALA A 9 -18.61 9.43 14.71
N GLN A 10 -18.63 10.57 14.01
CA GLN A 10 -19.24 10.71 12.69
C GLN A 10 -18.45 9.88 11.66
N LYS A 11 -19.15 8.95 11.02
CA LYS A 11 -18.60 8.15 9.92
C LYS A 11 -18.57 8.96 8.63
N GLY A 12 -17.54 8.72 7.81
CA GLY A 12 -17.51 9.31 6.47
C GLY A 12 -18.59 8.73 5.56
N ALA A 13 -19.14 9.54 4.66
CA ALA A 13 -20.20 9.13 3.74
C ALA A 13 -19.87 7.86 2.95
N ILE A 14 -18.61 7.68 2.54
CA ILE A 14 -18.14 6.45 1.85
C ILE A 14 -18.20 5.24 2.78
N GLU A 15 -17.83 5.41 4.05
CA GLU A 15 -17.88 4.32 5.03
C GLU A 15 -19.31 3.85 5.27
N GLU A 16 -20.25 4.81 5.40
CA GLU A 16 -21.67 4.52 5.55
C GLU A 16 -22.24 3.81 4.33
N LEU A 17 -21.92 4.29 3.12
CA LEU A 17 -22.35 3.66 1.87
C LEU A 17 -21.90 2.20 1.77
N ILE A 18 -20.63 1.94 2.06
CA ILE A 18 -20.05 0.59 2.01
C ILE A 18 -20.70 -0.33 3.05
N LYS A 19 -20.91 0.17 4.28
CA LYS A 19 -21.53 -0.60 5.36
C LYS A 19 -23.01 -0.87 5.09
N ASN A 20 -23.75 0.09 4.57
CA ASN A 20 -25.16 -0.08 4.19
C ASN A 20 -25.34 -1.09 3.06
N ALA A 21 -24.34 -1.21 2.17
CA ALA A 21 -24.30 -2.26 1.15
C ALA A 21 -23.88 -3.65 1.70
N GLY A 22 -23.75 -3.82 3.02
CA GLY A 22 -23.39 -5.10 3.67
C GLY A 22 -21.90 -5.44 3.64
N HIS A 23 -21.04 -4.50 3.28
CA HIS A 23 -19.60 -4.72 3.18
C HIS A 23 -18.84 -4.19 4.40
N LYS A 24 -17.64 -4.74 4.64
CA LYS A 24 -16.72 -4.21 5.66
C LYS A 24 -15.88 -3.09 5.05
N CYS A 25 -15.78 -1.97 5.78
CA CYS A 25 -14.91 -0.85 5.44
C CYS A 25 -13.78 -0.75 6.48
N THR A 26 -12.54 -0.66 6.01
CA THR A 26 -11.36 -0.47 6.84
C THR A 26 -10.41 0.48 6.12
N PHE A 27 -9.93 1.48 6.84
CA PHE A 27 -8.95 2.42 6.31
C PHE A 27 -7.54 2.04 6.79
N PRO A 28 -6.53 2.06 5.91
CA PRO A 28 -5.15 1.93 6.34
C PRO A 28 -4.78 3.13 7.25
N PRO A 29 -3.83 2.95 8.18
CA PRO A 29 -3.33 4.04 9.00
C PRO A 29 -2.84 5.21 8.15
N LYS A 30 -3.04 6.45 8.62
CA LYS A 30 -2.54 7.64 7.93
C LYS A 30 -1.02 7.56 7.78
N PHE A 31 -0.47 8.07 6.68
CA PHE A 31 0.95 8.11 6.35
C PHE A 31 1.62 6.75 6.08
N HIS A 32 0.83 5.68 5.90
CA HIS A 32 1.29 4.32 5.61
C HIS A 32 0.88 3.87 4.20
N CYS A 33 1.28 4.64 3.18
CA CYS A 33 0.99 4.33 1.76
C CYS A 33 1.57 2.98 1.31
N GLU A 34 2.62 2.49 1.97
CA GLU A 34 3.24 1.19 1.70
C GLU A 34 2.32 0.00 2.01
N LEU A 35 1.27 0.20 2.80
CA LEU A 35 0.25 -0.81 3.11
C LEU A 35 -0.83 -0.91 2.03
N ASN A 36 -0.90 0.06 1.12
CA ASN A 36 -1.88 0.10 0.04
C ASN A 36 -1.23 -0.27 -1.30
N PHE A 37 -1.48 -1.49 -1.79
CA PHE A 37 -0.85 -1.97 -3.02
C PHE A 37 -1.30 -1.20 -4.27
N ILE A 38 -2.46 -0.54 -4.24
CA ILE A 38 -2.98 0.24 -5.37
C ILE A 38 -2.06 1.42 -5.72
N GLU A 39 -1.39 2.01 -4.73
CA GLU A 39 -0.41 3.08 -4.96
C GLU A 39 0.75 2.62 -5.86
N ARG A 40 1.19 1.38 -5.66
CA ARG A 40 2.25 0.77 -6.48
C ARG A 40 1.77 0.42 -7.88
N TYR A 41 0.53 -0.03 -8.00
CA TYR A 41 -0.11 -0.28 -9.29
C TYR A 41 -0.22 1.02 -10.08
N TRP A 42 -0.73 2.09 -9.48
CA TRP A 42 -0.79 3.40 -10.11
C TRP A 42 0.60 3.93 -10.48
N GLY A 43 1.60 3.70 -9.63
CA GLY A 43 2.99 4.06 -9.93
C GLY A 43 3.52 3.37 -11.18
N ALA A 44 3.23 2.08 -11.35
CA ALA A 44 3.62 1.30 -12.53
C ALA A 44 2.88 1.77 -13.79
N ALA A 45 1.56 1.96 -13.71
CA ALA A 45 0.75 2.46 -14.82
C ALA A 45 1.17 3.88 -15.24
N LYS A 46 1.40 4.79 -14.28
CA LYS A 46 1.92 6.15 -14.56
C LYS A 46 3.29 6.15 -15.21
N LYS A 47 4.16 5.19 -14.85
CA LYS A 47 5.45 5.05 -15.52
C LYS A 47 5.27 4.70 -16.99
N ASN A 48 4.47 3.68 -17.29
CA ASN A 48 4.16 3.28 -18.66
C ASN A 48 3.52 4.43 -19.45
N LEU A 49 2.57 5.15 -18.84
CA LEU A 49 1.91 6.29 -19.45
C LEU A 49 2.92 7.40 -19.84
N ARG A 50 3.85 7.75 -18.96
CA ARG A 50 4.87 8.78 -19.24
C ARG A 50 5.82 8.40 -20.38
N GLU A 51 6.09 7.11 -20.54
CA GLU A 51 6.98 6.59 -21.58
C GLU A 51 6.29 6.52 -22.95
N ASN A 52 4.95 6.48 -23.01
CA ASN A 52 4.19 6.23 -24.24
C ASN A 52 3.19 7.34 -24.62
N CYS A 53 2.99 8.36 -23.80
CA CYS A 53 2.02 9.43 -24.06
C CYS A 53 2.71 10.63 -24.74
N ASP A 54 2.03 11.21 -25.74
CA ASP A 54 2.44 12.44 -26.43
C ASP A 54 2.04 13.73 -25.69
N TYR A 55 1.44 13.58 -24.48
CA TYR A 55 0.93 14.67 -23.62
C TYR A 55 -0.20 15.51 -24.24
N SER A 56 -0.78 15.10 -25.38
CA SER A 56 -2.04 15.67 -25.87
C SER A 56 -3.22 15.11 -25.07
N TRP A 57 -4.35 15.84 -25.03
CA TRP A 57 -5.57 15.35 -24.36
C TRP A 57 -6.09 14.05 -24.99
N GLN A 58 -6.10 13.98 -26.32
CA GLN A 58 -6.54 12.79 -27.06
C GLN A 58 -5.59 11.60 -26.83
N GLY A 59 -4.27 11.86 -26.87
CA GLY A 59 -3.27 10.85 -26.57
C GLY A 59 -3.40 10.31 -25.14
N LEU A 60 -3.67 11.20 -24.17
CA LEU A 60 -3.88 10.80 -22.77
C LEU A 60 -5.12 9.91 -22.60
N GLN A 61 -6.25 10.29 -23.21
CA GLN A 61 -7.48 9.50 -23.14
C GLN A 61 -7.29 8.06 -23.68
N LYS A 62 -6.49 7.91 -24.72
CA LYS A 62 -6.16 6.59 -25.30
C LYS A 62 -5.13 5.84 -24.45
N ALA A 63 -4.08 6.50 -24.03
CA ALA A 63 -2.95 5.86 -23.35
C ALA A 63 -3.26 5.45 -21.89
N VAL A 64 -4.23 6.11 -21.20
CA VAL A 64 -4.58 5.75 -19.81
C VAL A 64 -5.12 4.34 -19.68
N PRO A 65 -6.15 3.89 -20.42
CA PRO A 65 -6.62 2.51 -20.34
C PRO A 65 -5.52 1.49 -20.67
N GLU A 66 -4.77 1.72 -21.75
CA GLU A 66 -3.65 0.86 -22.15
C GLU A 66 -2.57 0.74 -21.07
N SER A 67 -2.25 1.86 -20.40
CA SER A 67 -1.27 1.88 -19.30
C SER A 67 -1.76 1.14 -18.06
N LEU A 68 -3.05 1.20 -17.74
CA LEU A 68 -3.65 0.42 -16.66
C LEU A 68 -3.60 -1.08 -16.97
N GLU A 69 -3.90 -1.49 -18.19
CA GLU A 69 -3.85 -2.88 -18.63
C GLU A 69 -2.42 -3.42 -18.76
N SER A 70 -1.43 -2.54 -18.99
CA SER A 70 -0.02 -2.92 -19.14
C SER A 70 0.59 -3.58 -17.93
N VAL A 71 -0.01 -3.44 -16.74
CA VAL A 71 0.52 -3.99 -15.49
C VAL A 71 0.07 -5.43 -15.30
N PRO A 72 0.95 -6.43 -15.47
CA PRO A 72 0.56 -7.84 -15.38
C PRO A 72 0.04 -8.22 -14.00
N LEU A 73 -0.93 -9.12 -13.94
CA LEU A 73 -1.50 -9.64 -12.69
C LEU A 73 -0.43 -10.17 -11.72
N ILE A 74 0.62 -10.82 -12.25
CA ILE A 74 1.73 -11.31 -11.41
C ILE A 74 2.46 -10.16 -10.69
N THR A 75 2.56 -8.99 -11.33
CA THR A 75 3.15 -7.80 -10.73
C THR A 75 2.26 -7.22 -9.64
N ILE A 76 0.94 -7.16 -9.87
CA ILE A 76 -0.05 -6.73 -8.86
C ILE A 76 0.01 -7.66 -7.64
N ARG A 77 0.09 -8.97 -7.84
CA ARG A 77 0.29 -9.95 -6.76
C ARG A 77 1.60 -9.74 -5.99
N ARG A 78 2.68 -9.33 -6.66
CA ARG A 78 3.96 -8.97 -6.00
C ARG A 78 3.80 -7.70 -5.14
N PHE A 79 3.05 -6.72 -5.60
CA PHE A 79 2.74 -5.51 -4.82
C PHE A 79 1.95 -5.86 -3.56
N SER A 80 0.90 -6.67 -3.69
CA SER A 80 0.12 -7.14 -2.54
C SER A 80 0.99 -7.89 -1.52
N ARG A 81 1.82 -8.85 -1.97
CA ARG A 81 2.75 -9.57 -1.07
C ARG A 81 3.72 -8.63 -0.36
N LYS A 82 4.14 -7.54 -1.00
CA LYS A 82 5.00 -6.54 -0.38
C LYS A 82 4.28 -5.80 0.75
N CYS A 83 3.00 -5.44 0.58
CA CYS A 83 2.19 -4.86 1.64
C CYS A 83 2.03 -5.83 2.83
N TRP A 84 1.77 -7.12 2.57
CA TRP A 84 1.69 -8.13 3.62
C TRP A 84 2.96 -8.24 4.46
N ARG A 85 4.14 -8.12 3.85
CA ARG A 85 5.42 -8.11 4.60
C ARG A 85 5.55 -6.91 5.51
N TYR A 86 5.14 -5.71 5.05
CA TYR A 86 5.11 -4.53 5.91
C TYR A 86 4.14 -4.71 7.08
N MET A 87 2.92 -5.22 6.84
CA MET A 87 1.95 -5.48 7.89
C MET A 87 2.48 -6.49 8.92
N ASP A 88 3.17 -7.54 8.47
CA ASP A 88 3.79 -8.54 9.35
C ASP A 88 4.85 -7.91 10.26
N LEU A 89 5.73 -7.09 9.70
CA LEU A 89 6.77 -6.38 10.46
C LEU A 89 6.17 -5.39 11.47
N TYR A 90 5.16 -4.63 11.07
CA TYR A 90 4.51 -3.66 11.95
C TYR A 90 3.79 -4.34 13.13
N ARG A 91 3.15 -5.49 12.91
CA ARG A 91 2.59 -6.32 13.99
C ARG A 91 3.64 -6.81 14.98
N LYS A 92 4.88 -6.99 14.52
CA LYS A 92 6.03 -7.42 15.32
C LYS A 92 6.82 -6.22 15.88
N GLY A 93 6.29 -5.00 15.76
CA GLY A 93 6.88 -3.78 16.31
C GLY A 93 8.05 -3.22 15.50
N ILE A 94 8.37 -3.77 14.32
CA ILE A 94 9.44 -3.28 13.45
C ILE A 94 8.87 -2.28 12.45
N ASN A 95 9.37 -1.05 12.47
CA ASN A 95 8.88 0.05 11.63
C ASN A 95 10.03 0.83 10.95
N GLY A 96 9.68 1.87 10.20
CA GLY A 96 10.63 2.80 9.60
C GLY A 96 11.66 2.14 8.67
N LYS A 97 12.90 2.59 8.77
CA LYS A 97 14.02 2.15 7.92
C LYS A 97 14.33 0.66 8.06
N LEU A 98 14.16 0.09 9.26
CA LEU A 98 14.38 -1.34 9.50
C LEU A 98 13.35 -2.21 8.77
N ALA A 99 12.07 -1.82 8.80
CA ALA A 99 11.03 -2.50 8.03
C ALA A 99 11.29 -2.42 6.53
N GLU A 100 11.68 -1.26 6.04
CA GLU A 100 12.03 -1.07 4.62
C GLU A 100 13.21 -1.96 4.20
N TYR A 101 14.26 -2.02 5.00
CA TYR A 101 15.42 -2.89 4.77
C TYR A 101 15.02 -4.35 4.72
N ALA A 102 14.28 -4.83 5.72
CA ALA A 102 13.83 -6.22 5.78
C ALA A 102 12.95 -6.60 4.58
N VAL A 103 11.98 -5.74 4.20
CA VAL A 103 11.13 -5.99 3.04
C VAL A 103 11.91 -6.01 1.72
N LYS A 104 12.98 -5.22 1.60
CA LYS A 104 13.87 -5.25 0.42
C LYS A 104 14.72 -6.52 0.37
N LYS A 105 15.25 -6.95 1.51
CA LYS A 105 16.13 -8.12 1.61
C LYS A 105 15.37 -9.45 1.44
N TYR A 106 14.21 -9.59 2.08
CA TYR A 106 13.46 -10.85 2.13
C TYR A 106 12.24 -10.84 1.17
N LYS A 107 12.51 -10.88 -0.14
CA LYS A 107 11.47 -10.73 -1.19
C LYS A 107 10.65 -12.00 -1.45
N SER A 108 11.18 -13.19 -1.14
CA SER A 108 10.60 -14.48 -1.51
C SER A 108 9.45 -14.93 -0.59
N HIS A 109 9.36 -14.43 0.62
CA HIS A 109 8.40 -14.85 1.63
C HIS A 109 7.24 -13.88 1.78
N ARG A 110 6.05 -14.38 2.18
CA ARG A 110 4.91 -13.54 2.58
C ARG A 110 5.13 -12.93 3.96
N ARG A 111 5.82 -13.66 4.84
CA ARG A 111 6.19 -13.23 6.20
C ARG A 111 7.71 -13.20 6.31
N ILE A 112 8.20 -12.34 7.16
CA ILE A 112 9.61 -12.29 7.48
C ILE A 112 9.91 -13.38 8.52
N PRO A 113 10.96 -14.21 8.32
CA PRO A 113 11.34 -15.26 9.29
C PRO A 113 11.59 -14.68 10.68
N ASP A 114 11.25 -15.43 11.73
CA ASP A 114 11.34 -14.94 13.11
C ASP A 114 12.78 -14.72 13.56
N GLU A 115 13.73 -15.52 13.07
CA GLU A 115 15.18 -15.36 13.28
C GLU A 115 15.66 -13.98 12.83
N VAL A 116 15.14 -13.50 11.69
CA VAL A 116 15.45 -12.15 11.17
C VAL A 116 14.86 -11.05 12.04
N ILE A 117 13.69 -11.28 12.61
CA ILE A 117 13.06 -10.35 13.54
C ILE A 117 13.92 -10.17 14.78
N GLU A 118 14.47 -11.25 15.32
CA GLU A 118 15.39 -11.19 16.46
C GLU A 118 16.66 -10.40 16.14
N GLU A 119 17.25 -10.59 14.96
CA GLU A 119 18.40 -9.81 14.50
C GLU A 119 18.07 -8.32 14.39
N LEU A 120 16.92 -7.98 13.80
CA LEU A 120 16.47 -6.60 13.63
C LEU A 120 16.19 -5.92 14.98
N ASN A 121 15.66 -6.65 15.94
CA ASN A 121 15.46 -6.14 17.31
C ASN A 121 16.79 -5.84 18.03
N LYS A 122 17.82 -6.67 17.83
CA LYS A 122 19.16 -6.41 18.37
C LYS A 122 19.78 -5.14 17.79
N ILE A 123 19.58 -4.88 16.49
CA ILE A 123 20.08 -3.65 15.83
C ILE A 123 19.35 -2.39 16.34
N ARG A 124 18.10 -2.52 16.75
CA ARG A 124 17.29 -1.40 17.26
C ARG A 124 17.69 -0.95 18.66
N ILE A 125 18.27 -1.84 19.45
CA ILE A 125 18.66 -1.57 20.87
C ILE A 125 20.03 -0.88 20.96
N ASN A 126 20.85 -0.95 19.90
CA ASN A 126 22.13 -0.25 19.77
C ASN A 126 21.96 1.06 18.98
#